data_f3c336553e054285d15952edd03bb685
#
_entry.id   f3c336553e054285d15952edd03bb685
#
_cell.length_a   1.000
_cell.length_b   1.000
_cell.length_c   1.000
_cell.angle_alpha   90.00
_cell.angle_beta   90.00
_cell.angle_gamma   90.00
#
_symmetry.space_group_name_H-M   'P 1'
#
loop_
_entity.id
_entity.type
_entity.pdbx_description
1 polymer ?
#
loop_
_entity_poly.entity_id
_entity_poly.type
_entity_poly.pdbx_seq_one_letter_code
_entity_poly.pdbx_strand_id
1 'polypeptide(L)'
;MCYAMSDSPLGPWKSMGIYMYPTGYETNHGSIVEFKGKYYAFYHTGNYSGRGNLRSVCVDELEYNPDGTIKIVQNYGKPYRKVKLKSDRKTLVEAEHYNKGGYHYGYFKSPASSSCGNNRKLRQKDVQMSIQTDDDRTYLKRMCASEWTRYTVAVEDSLLWQAALWVRNTGNKPAKIRLSSNGHNVSGELTVENDGWHEIVIPPFSLPKGNQYLEFRVDDGAVDFD
;
A
#
# COMPACT_ATOMS: atom_id res chain seq x y z
N MET A 1 15.85 1.23 -4.90
CA MET A 1 17.02 2.04 -5.31
C MET A 1 17.54 2.79 -4.09
N CYS A 2 18.88 2.83 -3.95
CA CYS A 2 19.55 3.51 -2.86
C CYS A 2 20.33 4.72 -3.41
N TYR A 3 20.72 5.64 -2.54
CA TYR A 3 21.54 6.78 -2.90
C TYR A 3 22.59 7.09 -1.85
N ALA A 4 23.58 7.85 -2.25
CA ALA A 4 24.60 8.38 -1.38
C ALA A 4 24.79 9.88 -1.64
N MET A 5 25.24 10.61 -0.64
CA MET A 5 25.51 12.05 -0.72
C MET A 5 26.98 12.34 -0.37
N SER A 6 27.52 13.39 -0.98
CA SER A 6 28.84 13.91 -0.68
C SER A 6 28.90 15.39 -1.01
N ASP A 7 29.72 16.15 -0.31
CA ASP A 7 30.01 17.57 -0.58
C ASP A 7 31.02 17.73 -1.73
N SER A 8 31.63 16.63 -2.19
CA SER A 8 32.60 16.62 -3.28
C SER A 8 32.36 15.46 -4.23
N PRO A 9 32.54 15.62 -5.56
CA PRO A 9 32.46 14.54 -6.52
C PRO A 9 33.42 13.39 -6.25
N LEU A 10 34.49 13.63 -5.52
CA LEU A 10 35.50 12.66 -5.15
C LEU A 10 35.21 11.99 -3.78
N GLY A 11 34.14 12.36 -3.12
CA GLY A 11 33.78 11.86 -1.79
C GLY A 11 34.40 12.64 -0.63
N PRO A 12 34.35 12.11 0.60
CA PRO A 12 33.78 10.81 0.95
C PRO A 12 32.25 10.72 0.75
N TRP A 13 31.79 9.57 0.29
CA TRP A 13 30.38 9.32 0.06
C TRP A 13 29.70 8.70 1.29
N LYS A 14 28.60 9.29 1.72
CA LYS A 14 27.77 8.78 2.81
C LYS A 14 26.51 8.11 2.24
N SER A 15 26.33 6.83 2.55
CA SER A 15 25.09 6.12 2.19
C SER A 15 23.89 6.72 2.96
N MET A 16 22.85 7.08 2.22
CA MET A 16 21.62 7.67 2.75
C MET A 16 20.44 6.69 2.79
N GLY A 17 20.67 5.45 2.30
CA GLY A 17 19.65 4.39 2.33
C GLY A 17 18.77 4.37 1.08
N ILE A 18 17.55 3.93 1.26
CA ILE A 18 16.59 3.69 0.18
C ILE A 18 15.77 4.96 -0.07
N TYR A 19 15.69 5.39 -1.34
CA TYR A 19 14.74 6.42 -1.77
C TYR A 19 13.56 5.87 -2.59
N MET A 20 13.68 4.63 -3.09
CA MET A 20 12.60 3.93 -3.78
C MET A 20 12.71 2.42 -3.51
N TYR A 21 11.63 1.82 -3.04
CA TYR A 21 11.58 0.39 -2.81
C TYR A 21 11.65 -0.43 -4.11
N PRO A 22 12.05 -1.72 -4.05
CA PRO A 22 12.09 -2.59 -5.22
C PRO A 22 10.74 -2.63 -5.95
N THR A 23 10.79 -2.56 -7.27
CA THR A 23 9.60 -2.52 -8.14
C THR A 23 9.11 -3.91 -8.55
N GLY A 24 9.49 -4.95 -7.80
CA GLY A 24 9.03 -6.33 -7.98
C GLY A 24 9.82 -7.17 -8.98
N TYR A 25 10.88 -6.61 -9.60
CA TYR A 25 11.75 -7.33 -10.53
C TYR A 25 13.23 -7.15 -10.19
N GLU A 26 14.08 -8.06 -10.68
CA GLU A 26 15.49 -8.20 -10.29
C GLU A 26 16.34 -6.95 -10.55
N THR A 27 16.04 -6.20 -11.60
CA THR A 27 16.79 -5.02 -11.98
C THR A 27 15.89 -3.81 -12.14
N ASN A 28 16.39 -2.66 -11.75
CA ASN A 28 15.75 -1.37 -11.99
C ASN A 28 16.81 -0.35 -12.39
N HIS A 29 16.51 0.42 -13.43
CA HIS A 29 17.30 1.59 -13.83
C HIS A 29 16.48 2.83 -13.52
N GLY A 30 17.11 3.83 -12.94
CA GLY A 30 16.46 5.06 -12.59
C GLY A 30 17.30 6.27 -12.97
N SER A 31 16.63 7.38 -13.19
CA SER A 31 17.23 8.69 -13.28
C SER A 31 16.39 9.72 -12.54
N ILE A 32 17.03 10.79 -12.10
CA ILE A 32 16.37 11.93 -11.48
C ILE A 32 16.58 13.12 -12.42
N VAL A 33 15.48 13.80 -12.76
CA VAL A 33 15.49 14.94 -13.69
C VAL A 33 14.74 16.09 -13.04
N GLU A 34 15.33 17.28 -13.12
CA GLU A 34 14.64 18.52 -12.82
C GLU A 34 13.93 19.04 -14.08
N PHE A 35 12.65 19.36 -13.94
CA PHE A 35 11.86 19.97 -14.98
C PHE A 35 10.87 20.97 -14.41
N LYS A 36 10.97 22.23 -14.88
CA LYS A 36 10.10 23.34 -14.43
C LYS A 36 10.06 23.54 -12.91
N GLY A 37 11.22 23.42 -12.26
CA GLY A 37 11.36 23.61 -10.80
C GLY A 37 10.84 22.44 -9.95
N LYS A 38 10.56 21.31 -10.55
CA LYS A 38 10.19 20.06 -9.88
C LYS A 38 11.16 18.95 -10.24
N TYR A 39 11.34 18.01 -9.34
CA TYR A 39 12.16 16.82 -9.57
C TYR A 39 11.28 15.63 -9.85
N TYR A 40 11.75 14.76 -10.76
CA TYR A 40 11.05 13.56 -11.18
C TYR A 40 12.00 12.36 -11.13
N ALA A 41 11.56 11.28 -10.51
CA ALA A 41 12.23 9.99 -10.55
C ALA A 41 11.66 9.16 -11.70
N PHE A 42 12.48 8.86 -12.70
CA PHE A 42 12.16 7.90 -13.76
C PHE A 42 12.68 6.53 -13.37
N TYR A 43 11.88 5.50 -13.57
CA TYR A 43 12.25 4.13 -13.31
C TYR A 43 11.43 3.18 -14.20
N HIS A 44 11.65 1.89 -14.09
CA HIS A 44 10.84 0.92 -14.81
C HIS A 44 10.30 -0.18 -13.89
N THR A 45 9.23 -0.81 -14.35
CA THR A 45 8.65 -2.00 -13.73
C THR A 45 8.11 -2.96 -14.79
N GLY A 46 8.16 -4.24 -14.54
CA GLY A 46 7.45 -5.26 -15.32
C GLY A 46 6.04 -5.53 -14.82
N ASN A 47 5.61 -4.90 -13.71
CA ASN A 47 4.31 -5.17 -13.09
C ASN A 47 3.11 -4.84 -13.98
N TYR A 48 3.23 -3.82 -14.85
CA TYR A 48 2.15 -3.45 -15.77
C TYR A 48 2.04 -4.38 -16.98
N SER A 49 3.17 -4.87 -17.48
CA SER A 49 3.21 -5.84 -18.59
C SER A 49 2.95 -7.28 -18.12
N GLY A 50 3.20 -7.57 -16.84
CA GLY A 50 3.20 -8.91 -16.27
C GLY A 50 4.38 -9.78 -16.75
N ARG A 51 5.42 -9.17 -17.35
CA ARG A 51 6.61 -9.86 -17.86
C ARG A 51 7.86 -9.08 -17.50
N GLY A 52 8.86 -9.73 -16.91
CA GLY A 52 10.09 -9.10 -16.46
C GLY A 52 10.96 -8.48 -17.58
N ASN A 53 10.87 -9.02 -18.80
CA ASN A 53 11.57 -8.51 -19.98
C ASN A 53 10.82 -7.37 -20.72
N LEU A 54 9.54 -7.14 -20.40
CA LEU A 54 8.75 -6.05 -20.96
C LEU A 54 8.60 -4.95 -19.91
N ARG A 55 9.56 -4.04 -19.92
CA ARG A 55 9.69 -2.96 -18.94
C ARG A 55 8.77 -1.80 -19.29
N SER A 56 7.91 -1.43 -18.37
CA SER A 56 7.07 -0.23 -18.47
C SER A 56 7.79 0.93 -17.80
N VAL A 57 7.96 2.03 -18.50
CA VAL A 57 8.53 3.27 -17.93
C VAL A 57 7.51 3.91 -16.99
N CYS A 58 7.98 4.27 -15.82
CA CYS A 58 7.23 4.99 -14.80
C CYS A 58 7.94 6.30 -14.45
N VAL A 59 7.16 7.26 -13.98
CA VAL A 59 7.66 8.53 -13.47
C VAL A 59 6.82 8.92 -12.25
N ASP A 60 7.49 9.31 -11.18
CA ASP A 60 6.88 9.90 -10.00
C ASP A 60 7.58 11.21 -9.65
N GLU A 61 6.85 12.14 -9.04
CA GLU A 61 7.44 13.35 -8.49
C GLU A 61 8.36 12.97 -7.31
N LEU A 62 9.54 13.58 -7.27
CA LEU A 62 10.54 13.37 -6.23
C LEU A 62 10.68 14.65 -5.44
N GLU A 63 10.63 14.55 -4.12
CA GLU A 63 10.81 15.68 -3.22
C GLU A 63 12.07 15.51 -2.37
N TYR A 64 12.67 16.63 -2.01
CA TYR A 64 13.76 16.69 -1.04
C TYR A 64 13.26 17.18 0.32
N ASN A 65 13.89 16.70 1.36
CA ASN A 65 13.78 17.26 2.71
C ASN A 65 14.58 18.58 2.80
N PRO A 66 14.33 19.42 3.82
CA PRO A 66 15.10 20.68 3.99
C PRO A 66 16.62 20.46 4.15
N ASP A 67 17.05 19.28 4.56
CA ASP A 67 18.45 18.89 4.71
C ASP A 67 19.09 18.35 3.40
N GLY A 68 18.35 18.40 2.28
CA GLY A 68 18.78 17.91 0.99
C GLY A 68 18.65 16.40 0.80
N THR A 69 18.19 15.64 1.79
CA THR A 69 17.93 14.22 1.62
C THR A 69 16.68 13.98 0.79
N ILE A 70 16.64 12.86 0.07
CA ILE A 70 15.51 12.49 -0.77
C ILE A 70 14.40 11.91 0.09
N LYS A 71 13.17 12.42 -0.03
CA LYS A 71 11.99 11.74 0.50
C LYS A 71 11.78 10.44 -0.24
N ILE A 72 11.38 9.39 0.49
CA ILE A 72 11.08 8.10 -0.16
C ILE A 72 10.00 8.31 -1.20
N VAL A 73 10.29 7.95 -2.46
CA VAL A 73 9.30 7.94 -3.54
C VAL A 73 8.31 6.82 -3.25
N GLN A 74 7.11 7.21 -2.87
CA GLN A 74 6.04 6.28 -2.54
C GLN A 74 5.16 6.06 -3.77
N ASN A 75 5.29 4.92 -4.39
CA ASN A 75 4.35 4.50 -5.40
C ASN A 75 3.24 3.68 -4.74
N TYR A 76 2.03 4.22 -4.75
CA TYR A 76 0.84 3.58 -4.15
C TYR A 76 0.09 2.67 -5.13
N GLY A 77 0.59 2.52 -6.36
CA GLY A 77 -0.12 1.79 -7.42
C GLY A 77 -1.30 2.59 -7.99
N LYS A 78 -2.05 1.94 -8.88
CA LYS A 78 -3.27 2.51 -9.46
C LYS A 78 -4.51 1.95 -8.75
N PRO A 79 -5.54 2.75 -8.51
CA PRO A 79 -6.76 2.24 -7.90
C PRO A 79 -7.35 1.10 -8.74
N TYR A 80 -7.77 0.02 -8.06
CA TYR A 80 -8.48 -1.07 -8.72
C TYR A 80 -9.87 -0.59 -9.16
N ARG A 81 -10.56 0.11 -8.25
CA ARG A 81 -11.78 0.87 -8.53
C ARG A 81 -11.64 2.29 -8.03
N LYS A 82 -12.25 3.23 -8.73
CA LYS A 82 -12.31 4.63 -8.28
C LYS A 82 -13.40 4.74 -7.21
N VAL A 83 -13.00 4.73 -5.95
CA VAL A 83 -13.90 4.94 -4.82
C VAL A 83 -13.90 6.43 -4.48
N LYS A 84 -15.10 7.02 -4.37
CA LYS A 84 -15.30 8.42 -3.97
C LYS A 84 -15.89 8.47 -2.57
N LEU A 85 -15.21 9.15 -1.67
CA LEU A 85 -15.72 9.43 -0.33
C LEU A 85 -16.49 10.74 -0.34
N LYS A 86 -17.76 10.67 0.03
CA LYS A 86 -18.68 11.81 0.12
C LYS A 86 -19.24 11.88 1.54
N SER A 87 -19.40 13.11 2.03
CA SER A 87 -19.92 13.36 3.38
C SER A 87 -21.39 12.98 3.59
N ASP A 88 -22.15 12.82 2.50
CA ASP A 88 -23.58 12.54 2.50
C ASP A 88 -23.94 11.05 2.64
N ARG A 89 -22.94 10.16 2.66
CA ARG A 89 -23.20 8.71 2.67
C ARG A 89 -22.06 7.89 3.25
N LYS A 90 -22.40 6.68 3.72
CA LYS A 90 -21.40 5.62 3.94
C LYS A 90 -20.87 5.11 2.60
N THR A 91 -19.56 4.85 2.53
CA THR A 91 -18.91 4.29 1.35
C THR A 91 -18.18 3.02 1.76
N LEU A 92 -18.43 1.94 1.04
CA LEU A 92 -17.72 0.69 1.20
C LEU A 92 -16.46 0.68 0.32
N VAL A 93 -15.36 0.20 0.90
CA VAL A 93 -14.09 -0.04 0.21
C VAL A 93 -13.77 -1.52 0.40
N GLU A 94 -14.09 -2.33 -0.59
CA GLU A 94 -13.89 -3.78 -0.56
C GLU A 94 -12.41 -4.13 -0.39
N ALA A 95 -12.10 -5.03 0.52
CA ALA A 95 -10.73 -5.40 0.87
C ALA A 95 -9.96 -5.98 -0.33
N GLU A 96 -10.60 -6.77 -1.18
CA GLU A 96 -10.01 -7.34 -2.39
C GLU A 96 -9.78 -6.31 -3.52
N HIS A 97 -10.34 -5.10 -3.39
CA HIS A 97 -10.17 -4.03 -4.36
C HIS A 97 -8.93 -3.16 -4.09
N TYR A 98 -7.91 -3.71 -3.42
CA TYR A 98 -6.64 -3.01 -3.24
C TYR A 98 -6.00 -2.59 -4.58
N ASN A 99 -5.11 -1.60 -4.55
CA ASN A 99 -4.52 -0.99 -5.72
C ASN A 99 -3.81 -2.02 -6.64
N LYS A 100 -3.82 -1.73 -7.93
CA LYS A 100 -3.04 -2.43 -8.96
C LYS A 100 -1.59 -1.95 -8.95
N GLY A 101 -0.71 -2.73 -9.55
CA GLY A 101 0.71 -2.41 -9.68
C GLY A 101 1.60 -3.47 -9.06
N GLY A 102 1.00 -4.42 -8.33
CA GLY A 102 1.71 -5.58 -7.80
C GLY A 102 2.41 -5.32 -6.46
N TYR A 103 3.41 -6.13 -6.23
CA TYR A 103 4.20 -6.18 -5.00
C TYR A 103 4.88 -4.85 -4.69
N HIS A 104 4.81 -4.39 -3.43
CA HIS A 104 5.26 -3.09 -2.93
C HIS A 104 4.51 -1.86 -3.44
N TYR A 105 3.54 -2.00 -4.35
CA TYR A 105 2.69 -0.91 -4.81
C TYR A 105 1.29 -1.00 -4.22
N GLY A 106 0.54 -2.00 -4.63
CA GLY A 106 -0.82 -2.23 -4.13
C GLY A 106 -0.87 -3.09 -2.89
N TYR A 107 0.15 -3.93 -2.66
CA TYR A 107 0.23 -4.85 -1.54
C TYR A 107 1.66 -5.29 -1.22
N PHE A 108 1.84 -5.82 -0.02
CA PHE A 108 3.01 -6.60 0.38
C PHE A 108 2.54 -7.93 0.96
N LYS A 109 3.14 -9.01 0.47
CA LYS A 109 2.95 -10.35 1.01
C LYS A 109 4.28 -10.91 1.49
N SER A 110 4.30 -11.39 2.72
CA SER A 110 5.50 -12.00 3.30
C SER A 110 5.88 -13.27 2.55
N PRO A 111 7.16 -13.46 2.17
CA PRO A 111 7.62 -14.72 1.56
C PRO A 111 7.43 -15.94 2.47
N ALA A 112 7.36 -15.73 3.78
CA ALA A 112 7.16 -16.79 4.77
C ALA A 112 5.68 -17.22 4.88
N SER A 113 4.73 -16.46 4.33
CA SER A 113 3.33 -16.81 4.37
C SER A 113 2.96 -17.70 3.18
N SER A 114 2.45 -18.90 3.46
CA SER A 114 1.88 -19.76 2.41
C SER A 114 0.64 -19.11 1.81
N SER A 115 0.64 -18.90 0.49
CA SER A 115 -0.54 -18.43 -0.23
C SER A 115 -1.59 -19.55 -0.27
N CYS A 116 -2.70 -19.34 0.40
CA CYS A 116 -3.86 -20.23 0.30
C CYS A 116 -4.79 -19.70 -0.78
N GLY A 117 -4.82 -20.31 -1.95
CA GLY A 117 -5.83 -20.12 -3.01
C GLY A 117 -6.04 -18.67 -3.48
N ASN A 118 -6.19 -18.49 -4.76
CA ASN A 118 -6.42 -17.17 -5.36
C ASN A 118 -7.71 -17.19 -6.18
N ASN A 119 -8.61 -16.27 -5.93
CA ASN A 119 -9.73 -16.05 -6.83
C ASN A 119 -9.28 -15.32 -8.10
N ARG A 120 -8.74 -16.07 -9.07
CA ARG A 120 -8.23 -15.55 -10.34
C ARG A 120 -9.30 -14.87 -11.19
N LYS A 121 -10.59 -15.16 -10.96
CA LYS A 121 -11.69 -14.53 -11.71
C LYS A 121 -11.79 -13.03 -11.36
N LEU A 122 -11.51 -12.67 -10.13
CA LEU A 122 -11.59 -11.29 -9.68
C LEU A 122 -10.34 -10.46 -10.05
N ARG A 123 -9.13 -11.07 -9.95
CA ARG A 123 -7.85 -10.36 -10.12
C ARG A 123 -6.80 -11.21 -10.88
N GLN A 124 -7.02 -11.41 -12.17
CA GLN A 124 -6.30 -12.42 -12.98
C GLN A 124 -4.78 -12.25 -13.10
N LYS A 125 -4.21 -11.06 -12.93
CA LYS A 125 -2.78 -10.80 -13.18
C LYS A 125 -1.97 -10.30 -11.98
N ASP A 126 -2.64 -9.81 -10.94
CA ASP A 126 -1.97 -9.14 -9.80
C ASP A 126 -1.99 -9.96 -8.52
N VAL A 127 -2.35 -11.24 -8.60
CA VAL A 127 -2.79 -11.95 -7.41
C VAL A 127 -1.65 -12.66 -6.71
N GLN A 128 -1.17 -12.06 -5.63
CA GLN A 128 -0.41 -12.79 -4.62
C GLN A 128 -1.09 -12.76 -3.24
N MET A 129 -2.07 -11.87 -3.00
CA MET A 129 -2.93 -11.96 -1.82
C MET A 129 -3.98 -13.05 -2.02
N SER A 130 -4.26 -13.81 -0.97
CA SER A 130 -5.31 -14.85 -1.02
C SER A 130 -6.68 -14.20 -0.94
N ILE A 131 -7.50 -14.38 -1.97
CA ILE A 131 -8.88 -13.91 -2.01
C ILE A 131 -9.80 -15.11 -1.91
N GLN A 132 -10.69 -15.11 -0.93
CA GLN A 132 -11.71 -16.13 -0.68
C GLN A 132 -13.09 -15.53 -0.88
N THR A 133 -14.01 -16.33 -1.41
CA THR A 133 -15.43 -16.01 -1.46
C THR A 133 -16.19 -17.12 -0.76
N ASP A 134 -16.95 -16.77 0.27
CA ASP A 134 -17.85 -17.65 1.00
C ASP A 134 -19.25 -17.04 0.85
N ASP A 135 -20.24 -17.85 0.50
CA ASP A 135 -21.64 -17.50 0.28
C ASP A 135 -21.88 -16.10 -0.31
N ASP A 136 -21.89 -15.06 0.52
CA ASP A 136 -22.20 -13.67 0.17
C ASP A 136 -21.03 -12.69 0.41
N ARG A 137 -19.86 -13.19 0.86
CA ARG A 137 -18.71 -12.34 1.24
C ARG A 137 -17.45 -12.70 0.46
N THR A 138 -16.77 -11.71 -0.06
CA THR A 138 -15.42 -11.82 -0.64
C THR A 138 -14.43 -11.05 0.24
N TYR A 139 -13.32 -11.67 0.61
CA TYR A 139 -12.38 -11.09 1.55
C TYR A 139 -10.93 -11.53 1.29
N LEU A 140 -9.99 -10.81 1.89
CA LEU A 140 -8.58 -11.19 1.92
C LEU A 140 -8.38 -12.22 3.03
N LYS A 141 -8.01 -13.44 2.64
CA LYS A 141 -7.85 -14.57 3.54
C LYS A 141 -6.45 -14.61 4.13
N ARG A 142 -6.36 -14.75 5.46
CA ARG A 142 -5.15 -15.00 6.23
C ARG A 142 -4.00 -14.05 5.85
N MET A 143 -4.23 -12.77 5.98
CA MET A 143 -3.15 -11.79 5.98
C MET A 143 -2.31 -11.98 7.24
N CYS A 144 -1.00 -12.15 7.10
CA CYS A 144 -0.06 -12.43 8.18
C CYS A 144 0.73 -11.19 8.57
N ALA A 145 1.46 -11.29 9.69
CA ALA A 145 2.33 -10.21 10.18
C ALA A 145 3.23 -9.63 9.08
N SER A 146 3.37 -8.32 9.05
CA SER A 146 4.04 -7.47 8.05
C SER A 146 3.32 -7.30 6.72
N GLU A 147 2.25 -8.05 6.43
CA GLU A 147 1.49 -7.93 5.19
C GLU A 147 0.58 -6.71 5.21
N TRP A 148 0.41 -6.11 4.02
CA TRP A 148 -0.45 -4.94 3.87
C TRP A 148 -1.07 -4.85 2.48
N THR A 149 -2.17 -4.11 2.40
CA THR A 149 -2.85 -3.72 1.16
C THR A 149 -3.11 -2.23 1.14
N ARG A 150 -3.08 -1.62 -0.05
CA ARG A 150 -3.29 -0.18 -0.25
C ARG A 150 -4.49 0.10 -1.13
N TYR A 151 -5.16 1.18 -0.81
CA TYR A 151 -6.37 1.64 -1.48
C TYR A 151 -6.22 3.11 -1.81
N THR A 152 -6.64 3.52 -3.01
CA THR A 152 -6.74 4.93 -3.38
C THR A 152 -8.20 5.33 -3.35
N VAL A 153 -8.51 6.34 -2.55
CA VAL A 153 -9.85 6.94 -2.46
C VAL A 153 -9.81 8.41 -2.86
N ALA A 154 -10.84 8.87 -3.56
CA ALA A 154 -11.00 10.27 -3.91
C ALA A 154 -11.92 10.94 -2.90
N VAL A 155 -11.36 11.80 -2.06
CA VAL A 155 -12.07 12.55 -1.02
C VAL A 155 -12.64 13.84 -1.63
N GLU A 156 -13.96 14.01 -1.59
CA GLU A 156 -14.60 15.20 -2.15
C GLU A 156 -14.56 16.39 -1.17
N ASP A 157 -14.61 16.12 0.14
CA ASP A 157 -14.65 17.14 1.18
C ASP A 157 -13.59 16.90 2.26
N SER A 158 -12.83 17.95 2.62
CA SER A 158 -11.86 17.88 3.72
C SER A 158 -12.60 17.88 5.06
N LEU A 159 -12.73 16.71 5.66
CA LEU A 159 -13.48 16.50 6.90
C LEU A 159 -12.77 15.51 7.82
N LEU A 160 -13.31 15.36 9.02
CA LEU A 160 -13.06 14.19 9.87
C LEU A 160 -13.90 13.01 9.37
N TRP A 161 -13.23 11.91 9.09
CA TRP A 161 -13.85 10.68 8.64
C TRP A 161 -13.77 9.62 9.74
N GLN A 162 -14.78 8.82 9.83
CA GLN A 162 -14.77 7.62 10.66
C GLN A 162 -14.78 6.40 9.75
N ALA A 163 -13.90 5.45 10.01
CA ALA A 163 -13.85 4.18 9.32
C ALA A 163 -14.18 3.03 10.25
N ALA A 164 -14.65 1.93 9.68
CA ALA A 164 -14.81 0.68 10.35
C ALA A 164 -14.18 -0.42 9.49
N LEU A 165 -13.51 -1.37 10.12
CA LEU A 165 -12.86 -2.51 9.48
C LEU A 165 -13.62 -3.77 9.86
N TRP A 166 -14.00 -4.57 8.88
CA TRP A 166 -14.51 -5.93 9.10
C TRP A 166 -13.35 -6.91 9.10
N VAL A 167 -13.12 -7.55 10.21
CA VAL A 167 -11.97 -8.43 10.40
C VAL A 167 -12.33 -9.69 11.19
N ARG A 168 -11.55 -10.73 10.97
CA ARG A 168 -11.60 -11.97 11.76
C ARG A 168 -10.19 -12.44 12.07
N ASN A 169 -9.88 -12.66 13.31
CA ASN A 169 -8.62 -13.31 13.69
C ASN A 169 -8.62 -14.78 13.23
N THR A 170 -7.53 -15.22 12.63
CA THR A 170 -7.34 -16.61 12.16
C THR A 170 -6.24 -17.35 12.91
N GLY A 171 -5.68 -16.73 13.95
CA GLY A 171 -4.65 -17.27 14.84
C GLY A 171 -5.22 -17.75 16.17
N ASN A 172 -4.32 -18.20 17.05
CA ASN A 172 -4.65 -18.66 18.41
C ASN A 172 -4.43 -17.59 19.49
N LYS A 173 -3.94 -16.41 19.10
CA LYS A 173 -3.68 -15.25 19.97
C LYS A 173 -4.27 -14.03 19.31
N PRO A 174 -4.61 -12.98 20.07
CA PRO A 174 -5.03 -11.70 19.49
C PRO A 174 -4.05 -11.21 18.42
N ALA A 175 -4.56 -10.76 17.29
CA ALA A 175 -3.75 -10.17 16.24
C ALA A 175 -3.68 -8.65 16.41
N LYS A 176 -2.66 -8.03 15.83
CA LYS A 176 -2.46 -6.58 15.82
C LYS A 176 -2.56 -6.06 14.39
N ILE A 177 -3.37 -5.04 14.21
CA ILE A 177 -3.56 -4.39 12.91
C ILE A 177 -3.52 -2.88 13.04
N ARG A 178 -3.36 -2.18 11.92
CA ARG A 178 -3.51 -0.72 11.85
C ARG A 178 -4.01 -0.26 10.49
N LEU A 179 -4.59 0.93 10.48
CA LEU A 179 -4.88 1.70 9.28
C LEU A 179 -3.96 2.93 9.24
N SER A 180 -3.37 3.18 8.08
CA SER A 180 -2.59 4.39 7.81
C SER A 180 -3.20 5.17 6.65
N SER A 181 -3.04 6.49 6.66
CA SER A 181 -3.39 7.36 5.54
C SER A 181 -2.15 8.13 5.10
N ASN A 182 -1.82 8.06 3.80
CA ASN A 182 -0.63 8.71 3.22
C ASN A 182 0.66 8.44 4.02
N GLY A 183 0.81 7.22 4.55
CA GLY A 183 1.95 6.81 5.37
C GLY A 183 1.88 7.17 6.86
N HIS A 184 0.87 7.92 7.30
CA HIS A 184 0.65 8.26 8.72
C HIS A 184 -0.34 7.27 9.36
N ASN A 185 0.03 6.69 10.49
CA ASN A 185 -0.87 5.84 11.26
C ASN A 185 -2.04 6.67 11.79
N VAL A 186 -3.27 6.34 11.40
CA VAL A 186 -4.48 7.08 11.79
C VAL A 186 -5.36 6.32 12.78
N SER A 187 -5.16 5.01 12.93
CA SER A 187 -5.96 4.18 13.84
C SER A 187 -5.32 3.95 15.21
N GLY A 188 -4.01 4.17 15.33
CA GLY A 188 -3.23 3.54 16.39
C GLY A 188 -3.07 2.03 16.12
N GLU A 189 -2.62 1.29 17.14
CA GLU A 189 -2.61 -0.16 17.12
C GLU A 189 -3.99 -0.68 17.56
N LEU A 190 -4.59 -1.54 16.75
CA LEU A 190 -5.88 -2.16 17.01
C LEU A 190 -5.68 -3.64 17.29
N THR A 191 -6.40 -4.16 18.29
CA THR A 191 -6.38 -5.59 18.63
C THR A 191 -7.57 -6.31 18.01
N VAL A 192 -7.32 -7.44 17.37
CA VAL A 192 -8.35 -8.33 16.80
C VAL A 192 -8.41 -9.58 17.66
N GLU A 193 -9.47 -9.69 18.45
CA GLU A 193 -9.72 -10.85 19.31
C GLU A 193 -10.18 -12.07 18.49
N ASN A 194 -10.19 -13.25 19.12
CA ASN A 194 -10.56 -14.49 18.44
C ASN A 194 -12.04 -14.83 18.67
N ASP A 195 -12.92 -13.97 18.19
CA ASP A 195 -14.38 -14.01 18.40
C ASP A 195 -15.21 -14.06 17.10
N GLY A 196 -14.56 -14.42 15.98
CA GLY A 196 -15.21 -14.50 14.68
C GLY A 196 -15.11 -13.18 13.89
N TRP A 197 -16.01 -13.00 12.95
CA TRP A 197 -16.12 -11.76 12.18
C TRP A 197 -16.74 -10.64 13.03
N HIS A 198 -16.05 -9.52 13.13
CA HIS A 198 -16.56 -8.35 13.85
C HIS A 198 -16.06 -7.04 13.22
N GLU A 199 -16.73 -5.96 13.56
CA GLU A 199 -16.40 -4.61 13.13
C GLU A 199 -15.51 -3.94 14.17
N ILE A 200 -14.37 -3.38 13.72
CA ILE A 200 -13.53 -2.51 14.54
C ILE A 200 -13.70 -1.07 14.04
N VAL A 201 -14.27 -0.22 14.87
CA VAL A 201 -14.46 1.20 14.58
C VAL A 201 -13.17 1.96 14.89
N ILE A 202 -12.68 2.70 13.91
CA ILE A 202 -11.49 3.55 14.03
C ILE A 202 -11.90 4.92 14.54
N PRO A 203 -11.14 5.53 15.47
CA PRO A 203 -11.37 6.92 15.87
C PRO A 203 -11.40 7.87 14.67
N PRO A 204 -12.15 8.97 14.72
CA PRO A 204 -12.20 9.93 13.62
C PRO A 204 -10.81 10.47 13.26
N PHE A 205 -10.51 10.53 11.97
CA PHE A 205 -9.24 11.03 11.43
C PHE A 205 -9.48 11.96 10.23
N SER A 206 -8.54 12.87 9.99
CA SER A 206 -8.64 13.83 8.90
C SER A 206 -8.19 13.24 7.57
N LEU A 207 -9.00 13.44 6.53
CA LEU A 207 -8.61 13.22 5.15
C LEU A 207 -8.78 14.53 4.37
N PRO A 208 -7.69 15.09 3.82
CA PRO A 208 -7.79 16.25 2.95
C PRO A 208 -8.48 15.88 1.62
N LYS A 209 -9.06 16.89 0.97
CA LYS A 209 -9.66 16.76 -0.36
C LYS A 209 -8.62 16.27 -1.38
N GLY A 210 -9.07 15.44 -2.32
CA GLY A 210 -8.25 14.87 -3.38
C GLY A 210 -8.01 13.37 -3.20
N ASN A 211 -7.02 12.84 -3.91
CA ASN A 211 -6.66 11.43 -3.79
C ASN A 211 -5.92 11.18 -2.49
N GLN A 212 -6.41 10.22 -1.71
CA GLN A 212 -5.81 9.78 -0.47
C GLN A 212 -5.49 8.29 -0.56
N TYR A 213 -4.42 7.88 0.12
CA TYR A 213 -3.94 6.50 0.11
C TYR A 213 -4.14 5.90 1.50
N LEU A 214 -5.00 4.89 1.58
CA LEU A 214 -5.21 4.12 2.80
C LEU A 214 -4.38 2.84 2.74
N GLU A 215 -3.74 2.47 3.84
CA GLU A 215 -3.00 1.20 3.96
C GLU A 215 -3.52 0.45 5.18
N PHE A 216 -4.10 -0.73 4.94
CA PHE A 216 -4.38 -1.71 5.97
C PHE A 216 -3.16 -2.61 6.14
N ARG A 217 -2.72 -2.81 7.38
CA ARG A 217 -1.54 -3.61 7.71
C ARG A 217 -1.80 -4.52 8.89
N VAL A 218 -1.29 -5.73 8.82
CA VAL A 218 -1.18 -6.65 9.95
C VAL A 218 0.21 -6.48 10.57
N ASP A 219 0.27 -6.09 11.83
CA ASP A 219 1.53 -5.89 12.55
C ASP A 219 1.96 -7.16 13.27
N ASP A 220 1.01 -7.95 13.82
CA ASP A 220 1.26 -9.25 14.45
C ASP A 220 0.07 -10.19 14.24
N GLY A 221 0.34 -11.51 14.25
CA GLY A 221 -0.68 -12.53 14.07
C GLY A 221 -1.14 -12.73 12.62
N ALA A 222 -2.40 -13.10 12.44
CA ALA A 222 -3.01 -13.31 11.13
C ALA A 222 -4.51 -13.04 11.17
N VAL A 223 -5.02 -12.35 10.14
CA VAL A 223 -6.44 -11.98 10.04
C VAL A 223 -7.00 -12.25 8.65
N ASP A 224 -8.32 -12.50 8.59
CA ASP A 224 -9.12 -12.27 7.39
C ASP A 224 -9.60 -10.83 7.41
N PHE A 225 -9.70 -10.18 6.25
CA PHE A 225 -10.08 -8.77 6.11
C PHE A 225 -11.03 -8.56 4.95
N ASP A 226 -12.16 -7.87 5.22
CA ASP A 226 -13.22 -7.53 4.27
C ASP A 226 -13.57 -6.02 4.32
#